data_da1415ae031b68141f4fe3eda09af3d5
#
_entry.id   da1415ae031b68141f4fe3eda09af3d5
#
_cell.length_a   1.000
_cell.length_b   1.000
_cell.length_c   1.000
_cell.angle_alpha   90.00
_cell.angle_beta   90.00
_cell.angle_gamma   90.00
#
_symmetry.space_group_name_H-M   'P 1'
#
loop_
_entity.id
_entity.type
_entity.pdbx_description
1 polymer ?
#
loop_
_entity_poly.entity_id
_entity_poly.type
_entity_poly.pdbx_seq_one_letter_code
_entity_poly.pdbx_strand_id
1 'polypeptide(L)'
;MGARRDDTSTAELKLACVDTSTFTETIALVEGSRLMGERLQFRSKGHASGLHADLRSLLNEAGWALEELDGFVCGLGPGSFTGMRVGLAAFKGLAFALGKPLCGVPTPQALLADAGEGALALIDARRGEVYAEGPLLHEPVCLTPEALIELLVSSGLTPTQLIGEGALRYATRFKEAWSEVLIAPPSAHIPRASLLAEPALKQLASQGVSALSDPASIAALEPIYVRPSDAEINYPEGFPSEARLFGAPKRATSVSSQDGNHA
;
A
#
# COMPACT_ATOMS: atom_id res chain seq x y z
N MET A 1 34.19 -15.04 -8.04
CA MET A 1 33.59 -15.90 -9.05
C MET A 1 32.47 -16.66 -8.34
N GLY A 2 31.31 -15.99 -8.17
CA GLY A 2 30.14 -16.51 -7.45
C GLY A 2 29.27 -17.29 -8.44
N ALA A 3 29.03 -18.55 -8.15
CA ALA A 3 28.12 -19.39 -8.92
C ALA A 3 26.71 -18.75 -8.88
N ARG A 4 26.13 -18.44 -10.04
CA ARG A 4 24.71 -18.11 -10.18
C ARG A 4 23.93 -19.36 -9.79
N ARG A 5 23.08 -19.22 -8.77
CA ARG A 5 22.06 -20.23 -8.46
C ARG A 5 20.91 -20.01 -9.45
N ASP A 6 21.00 -20.58 -10.64
CA ASP A 6 20.01 -20.44 -11.71
C ASP A 6 18.82 -21.42 -11.58
N ASP A 7 18.71 -22.18 -10.47
CA ASP A 7 17.68 -23.20 -10.30
C ASP A 7 17.20 -23.32 -8.83
N THR A 8 17.01 -22.19 -8.14
CA THR A 8 16.42 -22.23 -6.80
C THR A 8 14.91 -22.38 -6.97
N SER A 9 14.36 -23.50 -6.52
CA SER A 9 12.90 -23.69 -6.42
C SER A 9 12.30 -22.47 -5.67
N THR A 10 11.22 -21.89 -6.19
CA THR A 10 10.52 -20.78 -5.53
C THR A 10 10.10 -21.10 -4.09
N ALA A 11 10.08 -22.39 -3.74
CA ALA A 11 9.77 -22.90 -2.40
C ALA A 11 10.83 -22.54 -1.32
N GLU A 12 12.04 -22.12 -1.71
CA GLU A 12 13.16 -21.83 -0.79
C GLU A 12 13.59 -20.35 -0.82
N LEU A 13 12.93 -19.49 -1.63
CA LEU A 13 13.34 -18.09 -1.73
C LEU A 13 13.07 -17.33 -0.43
N LYS A 14 14.10 -16.63 0.06
CA LYS A 14 14.03 -15.72 1.21
C LYS A 14 13.62 -14.34 0.75
N LEU A 15 12.41 -13.91 1.11
CA LEU A 15 11.85 -12.63 0.72
C LEU A 15 11.62 -11.73 1.93
N ALA A 16 11.89 -10.44 1.76
CA ALA A 16 11.40 -9.40 2.65
C ALA A 16 10.19 -8.72 1.99
N CYS A 17 9.08 -8.65 2.69
CA CYS A 17 7.82 -8.09 2.21
C CYS A 17 7.43 -6.87 3.05
N VAL A 18 6.87 -5.82 2.42
CA VAL A 18 6.39 -4.62 3.11
C VAL A 18 5.09 -4.11 2.52
N ASP A 19 4.18 -3.64 3.37
CA ASP A 19 3.06 -2.80 2.97
C ASP A 19 2.95 -1.58 3.90
N THR A 20 2.88 -0.41 3.30
CA THR A 20 2.76 0.88 3.98
C THR A 20 1.60 1.71 3.43
N SER A 21 0.71 1.07 2.68
CA SER A 21 -0.40 1.74 1.99
C SER A 21 -1.57 2.12 2.91
N THR A 22 -1.68 1.50 4.09
CA THR A 22 -2.71 1.79 5.09
C THR A 22 -2.13 2.46 6.34
N PHE A 23 -2.93 2.68 7.39
CA PHE A 23 -2.44 3.16 8.69
C PHE A 23 -1.58 2.14 9.44
N THR A 24 -1.68 0.89 9.07
CA THR A 24 -0.87 -0.16 9.65
C THR A 24 0.26 -0.48 8.68
N GLU A 25 1.48 -0.10 9.05
CA GLU A 25 2.69 -0.55 8.40
C GLU A 25 2.87 -2.03 8.73
N THR A 26 3.08 -2.86 7.72
CA THR A 26 3.36 -4.28 7.91
C THR A 26 4.66 -4.64 7.21
N ILE A 27 5.48 -5.46 7.86
CA ILE A 27 6.74 -5.96 7.30
C ILE A 27 6.92 -7.42 7.71
N ALA A 28 7.33 -8.26 6.78
CA ALA A 28 7.49 -9.70 7.00
C ALA A 28 8.75 -10.25 6.33
N LEU A 29 9.27 -11.34 6.91
CA LEU A 29 10.22 -12.23 6.26
C LEU A 29 9.53 -13.55 5.98
N VAL A 30 9.71 -14.06 4.77
CA VAL A 30 9.17 -15.37 4.35
C VAL A 30 10.24 -16.20 3.64
N GLU A 31 10.16 -17.52 3.79
CA GLU A 31 10.98 -18.49 3.07
C GLU A 31 10.03 -19.39 2.27
N GLY A 32 9.96 -19.17 0.97
CA GLY A 32 8.90 -19.75 0.15
C GLY A 32 7.51 -19.34 0.66
N SER A 33 6.71 -20.29 1.12
CA SER A 33 5.40 -20.07 1.75
C SER A 33 5.44 -19.95 3.28
N ARG A 34 6.63 -20.14 3.89
CA ARG A 34 6.77 -20.16 5.35
C ARG A 34 7.01 -18.75 5.89
N LEU A 35 6.14 -18.31 6.80
CA LEU A 35 6.36 -17.08 7.56
C LEU A 35 7.46 -17.26 8.59
N MET A 36 8.54 -16.46 8.50
CA MET A 36 9.66 -16.45 9.44
C MET A 36 9.48 -15.44 10.55
N GLY A 37 8.85 -14.31 10.25
CA GLY A 37 8.50 -13.27 11.21
C GLY A 37 7.73 -12.15 10.53
N GLU A 38 6.87 -11.48 11.30
CA GLU A 38 6.07 -10.36 10.80
C GLU A 38 5.86 -9.33 11.91
N ARG A 39 5.84 -8.06 11.54
CA ARG A 39 5.49 -6.95 12.41
C ARG A 39 4.37 -6.13 11.80
N LEU A 40 3.44 -5.75 12.66
CA LEU A 40 2.33 -4.86 12.33
C LEU A 40 2.43 -3.66 13.26
N GLN A 41 2.51 -2.47 12.71
CA GLN A 41 2.67 -1.26 13.47
C GLN A 41 1.68 -0.18 13.05
N PHE A 42 0.74 0.16 13.94
CA PHE A 42 -0.19 1.25 13.68
C PHE A 42 0.56 2.59 13.74
N ARG A 43 0.49 3.36 12.66
CA ARG A 43 1.17 4.65 12.51
C ARG A 43 0.15 5.77 12.32
N SER A 44 -0.18 6.48 13.37
CA SER A 44 -1.07 7.65 13.30
C SER A 44 -0.44 8.87 12.61
N LYS A 45 0.90 8.99 12.65
CA LYS A 45 1.69 10.06 12.02
C LYS A 45 3.08 9.55 11.63
N GLY A 46 3.45 9.68 10.36
CA GLY A 46 4.81 9.46 9.85
C GLY A 46 5.22 7.99 9.66
N HIS A 47 5.20 7.53 8.41
CA HIS A 47 5.53 6.15 8.04
C HIS A 47 7.04 5.85 7.95
N ALA A 48 7.94 6.84 8.05
CA ALA A 48 9.32 6.66 7.62
C ALA A 48 10.33 6.23 8.69
N SER A 49 10.02 6.34 9.97
CA SER A 49 11.09 6.32 11.00
C SER A 49 11.44 4.94 11.57
N GLY A 50 10.72 3.88 11.23
CA GLY A 50 10.87 2.55 11.84
C GLY A 50 11.18 1.40 10.88
N LEU A 51 10.83 1.51 9.60
CA LEU A 51 10.85 0.41 8.64
C LEU A 51 12.18 -0.34 8.58
N HIS A 52 13.30 0.39 8.46
CA HIS A 52 14.64 -0.23 8.41
C HIS A 52 15.04 -0.88 9.74
N ALA A 53 14.60 -0.31 10.87
CA ALA A 53 14.86 -0.89 12.18
C ALA A 53 14.06 -2.18 12.37
N ASP A 54 12.81 -2.18 11.93
CA ASP A 54 11.93 -3.36 11.99
C ASP A 54 12.44 -4.47 11.07
N LEU A 55 12.87 -4.15 9.85
CA LEU A 55 13.50 -5.12 8.95
C LEU A 55 14.76 -5.75 9.58
N ARG A 56 15.66 -4.91 10.10
CA ARG A 56 16.90 -5.39 10.74
C ARG A 56 16.61 -6.27 11.95
N SER A 57 15.61 -5.92 12.75
CA SER A 57 15.25 -6.72 13.91
C SER A 57 14.67 -8.09 13.50
N LEU A 58 13.79 -8.13 12.49
CA LEU A 58 13.26 -9.37 11.94
C LEU A 58 14.37 -10.26 11.35
N LEU A 59 15.33 -9.67 10.63
CA LEU A 59 16.47 -10.40 10.09
C LEU A 59 17.31 -11.04 11.21
N ASN A 60 17.60 -10.28 12.28
CA ASN A 60 18.32 -10.80 13.45
C ASN A 60 17.55 -11.94 14.14
N GLU A 61 16.23 -11.82 14.28
CA GLU A 61 15.38 -12.86 14.89
C GLU A 61 15.31 -14.13 14.03
N ALA A 62 15.31 -13.98 12.70
CA ALA A 62 15.36 -15.09 11.75
C ALA A 62 16.77 -15.71 11.61
N GLY A 63 17.81 -15.05 12.14
CA GLY A 63 19.21 -15.46 11.96
C GLY A 63 19.69 -15.25 10.52
N TRP A 64 19.14 -14.30 9.78
CA TRP A 64 19.49 -14.01 8.39
C TRP A 64 20.30 -12.72 8.26
N ALA A 65 21.30 -12.75 7.38
CA ALA A 65 21.93 -11.52 6.89
C ALA A 65 21.07 -10.89 5.78
N LEU A 66 21.18 -9.58 5.62
CA LEU A 66 20.42 -8.84 4.60
C LEU A 66 20.76 -9.33 3.17
N GLU A 67 22.02 -9.71 2.95
CA GLU A 67 22.54 -10.22 1.68
C GLU A 67 22.01 -11.61 1.32
N GLU A 68 21.53 -12.37 2.30
CA GLU A 68 20.92 -13.69 2.11
C GLU A 68 19.50 -13.61 1.55
N LEU A 69 18.87 -12.43 1.57
CA LEU A 69 17.57 -12.25 0.92
C LEU A 69 17.72 -12.48 -0.58
N ASP A 70 16.77 -13.21 -1.15
CA ASP A 70 16.70 -13.48 -2.58
C ASP A 70 15.88 -12.42 -3.33
N GLY A 71 15.05 -11.64 -2.62
CA GLY A 71 14.25 -10.57 -3.22
C GLY A 71 13.46 -9.75 -2.22
N PHE A 72 12.83 -8.71 -2.77
CA PHE A 72 12.01 -7.76 -2.04
C PHE A 72 10.60 -7.71 -2.64
N VAL A 73 9.59 -7.52 -1.78
CA VAL A 73 8.18 -7.42 -2.17
C VAL A 73 7.58 -6.17 -1.54
N CYS A 74 6.93 -5.35 -2.34
CA CYS A 74 6.30 -4.12 -1.86
C CYS A 74 4.82 -4.08 -2.26
N GLY A 75 3.95 -3.82 -1.29
CA GLY A 75 2.57 -3.43 -1.55
C GLY A 75 2.53 -2.09 -2.26
N LEU A 76 1.90 -2.06 -3.44
CA LEU A 76 1.82 -0.87 -4.29
C LEU A 76 0.59 0.00 -3.99
N GLY A 77 -0.23 -0.35 -3.02
CA GLY A 77 -1.54 0.26 -2.81
C GLY A 77 -2.62 -0.40 -3.68
N PRO A 78 -3.74 0.29 -3.92
CA PRO A 78 -3.99 1.70 -3.59
C PRO A 78 -4.06 1.98 -2.10
N GLY A 79 -3.91 3.25 -1.70
CA GLY A 79 -3.96 3.66 -0.30
C GLY A 79 -3.34 5.02 -0.03
N SER A 80 -2.67 5.16 1.11
CA SER A 80 -1.99 6.39 1.53
C SER A 80 -0.88 6.79 0.54
N PHE A 81 -1.05 7.93 -0.11
CA PHE A 81 -0.09 8.47 -1.07
C PHE A 81 1.35 8.57 -0.54
N THR A 82 1.50 9.07 0.69
CA THR A 82 2.81 9.16 1.35
C THR A 82 3.32 7.77 1.78
N GLY A 83 2.44 6.95 2.35
CA GLY A 83 2.79 5.61 2.82
C GLY A 83 3.35 4.75 1.69
N MET A 84 2.62 4.59 0.59
CA MET A 84 3.04 3.80 -0.57
C MET A 84 4.44 4.19 -1.07
N ARG A 85 4.72 5.50 -1.15
CA ARG A 85 6.03 6.01 -1.60
C ARG A 85 7.15 5.68 -0.62
N VAL A 86 6.88 5.70 0.68
CA VAL A 86 7.88 5.39 1.71
C VAL A 86 8.32 3.93 1.62
N GLY A 87 7.38 2.99 1.61
CA GLY A 87 7.71 1.56 1.48
C GLY A 87 8.42 1.24 0.17
N LEU A 88 7.87 1.74 -0.93
CA LEU A 88 8.44 1.51 -2.25
C LEU A 88 9.84 2.12 -2.40
N ALA A 89 10.08 3.36 -1.94
CA ALA A 89 11.39 3.98 -2.01
C ALA A 89 12.44 3.23 -1.18
N ALA A 90 12.06 2.79 0.02
CA ALA A 90 12.94 2.01 0.89
C ALA A 90 13.37 0.69 0.22
N PHE A 91 12.40 -0.05 -0.33
CA PHE A 91 12.68 -1.35 -0.93
C PHE A 91 13.33 -1.25 -2.31
N LYS A 92 13.02 -0.22 -3.10
CA LYS A 92 13.80 0.13 -4.32
C LYS A 92 15.28 0.35 -3.99
N GLY A 93 15.57 1.12 -2.93
CA GLY A 93 16.94 1.38 -2.50
C GLY A 93 17.69 0.11 -2.13
N LEU A 94 17.08 -0.78 -1.36
CA LEU A 94 17.65 -2.06 -0.96
C LEU A 94 17.84 -3.01 -2.16
N ALA A 95 16.80 -3.18 -2.98
CA ALA A 95 16.85 -4.03 -4.17
C ALA A 95 17.95 -3.57 -5.14
N PHE A 96 18.04 -2.27 -5.41
CA PHE A 96 19.06 -1.69 -6.25
C PHE A 96 20.47 -1.90 -5.69
N ALA A 97 20.67 -1.60 -4.38
CA ALA A 97 21.99 -1.72 -3.74
C ALA A 97 22.51 -3.16 -3.69
N LEU A 98 21.62 -4.14 -3.57
CA LEU A 98 21.95 -5.55 -3.46
C LEU A 98 21.86 -6.31 -4.80
N GLY A 99 21.39 -5.67 -5.88
CA GLY A 99 21.17 -6.32 -7.16
C GLY A 99 20.12 -7.44 -7.08
N LYS A 100 19.09 -7.28 -6.25
CA LYS A 100 18.03 -8.27 -6.02
C LYS A 100 16.73 -7.86 -6.68
N PRO A 101 15.84 -8.81 -7.05
CA PRO A 101 14.54 -8.51 -7.62
C PRO A 101 13.65 -7.73 -6.66
N LEU A 102 12.80 -6.85 -7.22
CA LEU A 102 11.73 -6.18 -6.51
C LEU A 102 10.39 -6.49 -7.19
N CYS A 103 9.51 -7.15 -6.47
CA CYS A 103 8.14 -7.41 -6.90
C CYS A 103 7.19 -6.37 -6.32
N GLY A 104 6.34 -5.79 -7.16
CA GLY A 104 5.23 -4.95 -6.73
C GLY A 104 3.93 -5.74 -6.75
N VAL A 105 3.16 -5.67 -5.67
CA VAL A 105 1.90 -6.39 -5.52
C VAL A 105 0.80 -5.41 -5.11
N PRO A 106 -0.38 -5.40 -5.77
CA PRO A 106 -1.52 -4.62 -5.28
C PRO A 106 -1.89 -5.00 -3.85
N THR A 107 -2.03 -4.02 -2.96
CA THR A 107 -2.37 -4.23 -1.55
C THR A 107 -3.67 -5.02 -1.32
N PRO A 108 -4.74 -4.85 -2.12
CA PRO A 108 -5.95 -5.65 -1.99
C PRO A 108 -5.72 -7.16 -2.11
N GLN A 109 -4.69 -7.61 -2.83
CA GLN A 109 -4.35 -9.04 -2.92
C GLN A 109 -3.99 -9.64 -1.56
N ALA A 110 -3.34 -8.86 -0.68
CA ALA A 110 -3.09 -9.31 0.69
C ALA A 110 -4.38 -9.40 1.53
N LEU A 111 -5.36 -8.51 1.30
CA LEU A 111 -6.65 -8.55 1.99
C LEU A 111 -7.54 -9.70 1.49
N LEU A 112 -7.41 -10.06 0.22
CA LEU A 112 -8.22 -11.08 -0.44
C LEU A 112 -7.60 -12.48 -0.44
N ALA A 113 -6.37 -12.64 0.07
CA ALA A 113 -5.60 -13.87 -0.04
C ALA A 113 -6.35 -15.12 0.47
N ASP A 114 -7.10 -14.98 1.57
CA ASP A 114 -7.89 -16.06 2.19
C ASP A 114 -9.41 -15.85 2.00
N ALA A 115 -9.82 -14.97 1.08
CA ALA A 115 -11.21 -14.58 0.90
C ALA A 115 -11.90 -15.39 -0.22
N GLY A 116 -13.21 -15.53 -0.13
CA GLY A 116 -14.02 -16.19 -1.16
C GLY A 116 -14.26 -15.31 -2.40
N GLU A 117 -14.78 -15.92 -3.46
CA GLU A 117 -15.06 -15.25 -4.75
C GLU A 117 -16.02 -14.06 -4.66
N GLY A 118 -16.87 -14.01 -3.65
CA GLY A 118 -17.78 -12.88 -3.40
C GLY A 118 -17.23 -11.80 -2.49
N ALA A 119 -15.92 -11.80 -2.18
CA ALA A 119 -15.32 -10.83 -1.31
C ALA A 119 -14.91 -9.55 -2.06
N LEU A 120 -14.98 -8.41 -1.34
CA LEU A 120 -14.42 -7.14 -1.77
C LEU A 120 -13.45 -6.58 -0.73
N ALA A 121 -12.27 -6.20 -1.18
CA ALA A 121 -11.33 -5.40 -0.39
C ALA A 121 -11.70 -3.92 -0.49
N LEU A 122 -11.84 -3.25 0.65
CA LEU A 122 -12.23 -1.85 0.76
C LEU A 122 -11.20 -1.09 1.59
N ILE A 123 -10.43 -0.22 0.96
CA ILE A 123 -9.43 0.63 1.61
C ILE A 123 -10.00 2.05 1.72
N ASP A 124 -9.83 2.71 2.87
CA ASP A 124 -10.31 4.10 3.07
C ASP A 124 -9.52 5.08 2.19
N ALA A 125 -10.18 5.62 1.16
CA ALA A 125 -9.61 6.60 0.25
C ALA A 125 -9.69 8.04 0.77
N ARG A 126 -10.16 8.24 2.00
CA ARG A 126 -10.46 9.55 2.60
C ARG A 126 -11.63 10.27 1.90
N ARG A 127 -11.98 11.45 2.39
CA ARG A 127 -13.02 12.34 1.84
C ARG A 127 -14.39 11.66 1.61
N GLY A 128 -14.67 10.57 2.32
CA GLY A 128 -15.95 9.84 2.19
C GLY A 128 -15.93 8.75 1.12
N GLU A 129 -14.77 8.44 0.54
CA GLU A 129 -14.60 7.44 -0.52
C GLU A 129 -13.89 6.18 -0.03
N VAL A 130 -14.04 5.10 -0.78
CA VAL A 130 -13.32 3.84 -0.62
C VAL A 130 -12.67 3.42 -1.93
N TYR A 131 -11.47 2.87 -1.86
CA TYR A 131 -10.90 2.05 -2.93
C TYR A 131 -11.48 0.66 -2.79
N ALA A 132 -12.10 0.16 -3.85
CA ALA A 132 -12.71 -1.17 -3.89
C ALA A 132 -12.05 -2.01 -4.97
N GLU A 133 -11.68 -3.24 -4.64
CA GLU A 133 -11.14 -4.25 -5.55
C GLU A 133 -11.62 -5.65 -5.12
N GLY A 134 -11.79 -6.55 -6.06
CA GLY A 134 -12.11 -7.94 -5.81
C GLY A 134 -12.78 -8.61 -7.01
N PRO A 135 -13.07 -9.91 -6.92
CA PRO A 135 -13.62 -10.71 -8.03
C PRO A 135 -14.92 -10.19 -8.63
N LEU A 136 -15.67 -9.37 -7.89
CA LEU A 136 -16.94 -8.78 -8.37
C LEU A 136 -16.74 -7.54 -9.24
N LEU A 137 -15.53 -7.00 -9.32
CA LEU A 137 -15.20 -5.79 -10.08
C LEU A 137 -14.24 -6.13 -11.22
N HIS A 138 -14.45 -5.55 -12.41
CA HIS A 138 -13.55 -5.74 -13.54
C HIS A 138 -12.21 -5.03 -13.33
N GLU A 139 -12.23 -3.90 -12.62
CA GLU A 139 -11.05 -3.09 -12.29
C GLU A 139 -11.24 -2.42 -10.93
N PRO A 140 -10.15 -2.04 -10.26
CA PRO A 140 -10.23 -1.27 -9.03
C PRO A 140 -10.93 0.07 -9.24
N VAL A 141 -11.80 0.46 -8.29
CA VAL A 141 -12.56 1.72 -8.35
C VAL A 141 -12.34 2.56 -7.09
N CYS A 142 -12.51 3.87 -7.22
CA CYS A 142 -12.54 4.80 -6.08
C CYS A 142 -13.88 5.53 -6.10
N LEU A 143 -14.77 5.21 -5.16
CA LEU A 143 -16.16 5.65 -5.13
C LEU A 143 -16.59 5.95 -3.70
N THR A 144 -17.66 6.74 -3.55
CA THR A 144 -18.36 6.78 -2.27
C THR A 144 -19.02 5.42 -1.98
N PRO A 145 -19.28 5.06 -0.71
CA PRO A 145 -19.99 3.82 -0.40
C PRO A 145 -21.33 3.69 -1.12
N GLU A 146 -22.07 4.80 -1.26
CA GLU A 146 -23.36 4.84 -1.95
C GLU A 146 -23.22 4.53 -3.45
N ALA A 147 -22.23 5.14 -4.11
CA ALA A 147 -21.98 4.90 -5.53
C ALA A 147 -21.47 3.47 -5.80
N LEU A 148 -20.68 2.90 -4.88
CA LEU A 148 -20.25 1.50 -4.96
C LEU A 148 -21.45 0.55 -4.80
N ILE A 149 -22.36 0.85 -3.87
CA ILE A 149 -23.60 0.07 -3.68
C ILE A 149 -24.45 0.12 -4.94
N GLU A 150 -24.67 1.31 -5.50
CA GLU A 150 -25.44 1.50 -6.74
C GLU A 150 -24.83 0.74 -7.92
N LEU A 151 -23.51 0.81 -8.08
CA LEU A 151 -22.77 0.08 -9.13
C LEU A 151 -23.02 -1.43 -9.03
N LEU A 152 -22.85 -1.99 -7.85
CA LEU A 152 -23.01 -3.45 -7.65
C LEU A 152 -24.47 -3.88 -7.80
N VAL A 153 -25.40 -3.17 -7.21
CA VAL A 153 -26.85 -3.47 -7.31
C VAL A 153 -27.33 -3.37 -8.75
N SER A 154 -26.94 -2.34 -9.49
CA SER A 154 -27.32 -2.18 -10.92
C SER A 154 -26.72 -3.28 -11.81
N SER A 155 -25.58 -3.84 -11.41
CA SER A 155 -24.94 -4.98 -12.09
C SER A 155 -25.47 -6.34 -11.63
N GLY A 156 -26.44 -6.39 -10.70
CA GLY A 156 -26.97 -7.63 -10.14
C GLY A 156 -25.97 -8.38 -9.25
N LEU A 157 -24.94 -7.67 -8.74
CA LEU A 157 -23.89 -8.26 -7.92
C LEU A 157 -24.12 -7.95 -6.44
N THR A 158 -23.88 -8.95 -5.59
CA THR A 158 -24.01 -8.81 -4.14
C THR A 158 -22.75 -9.38 -3.49
N PRO A 159 -21.96 -8.55 -2.76
CA PRO A 159 -20.82 -9.08 -2.05
C PRO A 159 -21.25 -9.96 -0.88
N THR A 160 -20.50 -11.04 -0.67
CA THR A 160 -20.69 -11.92 0.49
C THR A 160 -19.86 -11.49 1.68
N GLN A 161 -18.71 -10.86 1.43
CA GLN A 161 -17.78 -10.40 2.46
C GLN A 161 -17.11 -9.09 2.07
N LEU A 162 -16.95 -8.20 3.05
CA LEU A 162 -16.20 -6.95 2.93
C LEU A 162 -15.00 -6.94 3.88
N ILE A 163 -13.81 -6.61 3.35
CA ILE A 163 -12.53 -6.71 4.05
C ILE A 163 -11.78 -5.38 3.89
N GLY A 164 -11.03 -4.96 4.90
CA GLY A 164 -10.21 -3.74 4.90
C GLY A 164 -10.79 -2.63 5.76
N GLU A 165 -10.01 -1.56 5.97
CA GLU A 165 -10.40 -0.48 6.87
C GLU A 165 -11.62 0.34 6.37
N GLY A 166 -11.80 0.41 5.05
CA GLY A 166 -12.98 1.00 4.43
C GLY A 166 -14.26 0.22 4.76
N ALA A 167 -14.18 -1.11 4.82
CA ALA A 167 -15.30 -1.95 5.22
C ALA A 167 -15.73 -1.68 6.66
N LEU A 168 -14.79 -1.50 7.58
CA LEU A 168 -15.07 -1.15 8.98
C LEU A 168 -15.68 0.24 9.10
N ARG A 169 -15.07 1.21 8.42
CA ARG A 169 -15.47 2.62 8.50
C ARG A 169 -16.90 2.85 8.06
N TYR A 170 -17.34 2.16 7.01
CA TYR A 170 -18.65 2.32 6.40
C TYR A 170 -19.58 1.12 6.60
N ALA A 171 -19.28 0.26 7.61
CA ALA A 171 -20.00 -0.98 7.87
C ALA A 171 -21.52 -0.83 7.96
N THR A 172 -22.01 0.21 8.62
CA THR A 172 -23.44 0.49 8.77
C THR A 172 -24.12 0.65 7.41
N ARG A 173 -23.55 1.46 6.51
CA ARG A 173 -24.09 1.72 5.17
C ARG A 173 -24.15 0.45 4.31
N PHE A 174 -23.10 -0.35 4.36
CA PHE A 174 -23.05 -1.62 3.62
C PHE A 174 -24.04 -2.64 4.16
N LYS A 175 -24.23 -2.70 5.48
CA LYS A 175 -25.23 -3.59 6.09
C LYS A 175 -26.68 -3.16 5.85
N GLU A 176 -26.92 -1.86 5.70
CA GLU A 176 -28.23 -1.34 5.30
C GLU A 176 -28.58 -1.73 3.86
N ALA A 177 -27.56 -1.75 2.96
CA ALA A 177 -27.76 -2.18 1.57
C ALA A 177 -27.83 -3.70 1.40
N TRP A 178 -27.02 -4.43 2.18
CA TRP A 178 -26.90 -5.88 2.12
C TRP A 178 -26.92 -6.47 3.54
N SER A 179 -28.12 -6.86 4.03
CA SER A 179 -28.30 -7.35 5.42
C SER A 179 -27.43 -8.57 5.75
N GLU A 180 -27.18 -9.42 4.76
CA GLU A 180 -26.44 -10.66 4.92
C GLU A 180 -24.92 -10.53 4.66
N VAL A 181 -24.45 -9.33 4.27
CA VAL A 181 -23.02 -9.14 4.00
C VAL A 181 -22.18 -9.31 5.27
N LEU A 182 -21.14 -10.12 5.19
CA LEU A 182 -20.21 -10.34 6.27
C LEU A 182 -19.14 -9.24 6.28
N ILE A 183 -19.04 -8.47 7.34
CA ILE A 183 -17.84 -7.69 7.61
C ILE A 183 -16.80 -8.63 8.22
N ALA A 184 -15.65 -8.75 7.60
CA ALA A 184 -14.58 -9.65 8.03
C ALA A 184 -14.17 -9.44 9.51
N PRO A 185 -13.60 -10.42 10.19
CA PRO A 185 -13.14 -10.25 11.58
C PRO A 185 -12.00 -9.21 11.65
N PRO A 186 -11.79 -8.55 12.81
CA PRO A 186 -10.86 -7.44 12.95
C PRO A 186 -9.44 -7.68 12.43
N SER A 187 -8.92 -8.90 12.57
CA SER A 187 -7.58 -9.28 12.11
C SER A 187 -7.44 -9.32 10.59
N ALA A 188 -8.52 -9.51 9.85
CA ALA A 188 -8.51 -9.60 8.39
C ALA A 188 -8.48 -8.22 7.69
N HIS A 189 -8.71 -7.12 8.42
CA HIS A 189 -8.75 -5.78 7.83
C HIS A 189 -7.38 -5.14 7.63
N ILE A 190 -6.30 -5.82 8.01
CA ILE A 190 -4.93 -5.33 7.89
C ILE A 190 -4.26 -6.06 6.72
N PRO A 191 -3.75 -5.33 5.70
CA PRO A 191 -2.99 -5.97 4.62
C PRO A 191 -1.66 -6.46 5.19
N ARG A 192 -1.57 -7.76 5.43
CA ARG A 192 -0.38 -8.40 5.98
C ARG A 192 0.68 -8.55 4.91
N ALA A 193 1.90 -8.07 5.19
CA ALA A 193 3.02 -8.13 4.25
C ALA A 193 3.38 -9.58 3.86
N SER A 194 3.21 -10.53 4.78
CA SER A 194 3.44 -11.96 4.51
C SER A 194 2.55 -12.51 3.39
N LEU A 195 1.34 -11.98 3.24
CA LEU A 195 0.38 -12.42 2.20
C LEU A 195 0.69 -11.85 0.81
N LEU A 196 1.63 -10.90 0.69
CA LEU A 196 2.15 -10.44 -0.59
C LEU A 196 3.16 -11.42 -1.20
N ALA A 197 3.69 -12.36 -0.42
CA ALA A 197 4.73 -13.27 -0.88
C ALA A 197 4.26 -14.22 -1.99
N GLU A 198 3.09 -14.82 -1.87
CA GLU A 198 2.57 -15.75 -2.89
C GLU A 198 2.38 -15.10 -4.27
N PRO A 199 1.71 -13.94 -4.41
CA PRO A 199 1.67 -13.21 -5.69
C PRO A 199 3.06 -12.86 -6.23
N ALA A 200 4.00 -12.46 -5.35
CA ALA A 200 5.36 -12.13 -5.75
C ALA A 200 6.13 -13.36 -6.25
N LEU A 201 5.98 -14.52 -5.62
CA LEU A 201 6.58 -15.77 -6.08
C LEU A 201 6.04 -16.19 -7.46
N LYS A 202 4.75 -15.95 -7.74
CA LYS A 202 4.15 -16.14 -9.06
C LYS A 202 4.75 -15.18 -10.12
N GLN A 203 5.00 -13.91 -9.74
CA GLN A 203 5.69 -12.96 -10.62
C GLN A 203 7.12 -13.40 -10.90
N LEU A 204 7.89 -13.82 -9.88
CA LEU A 204 9.26 -14.34 -10.04
C LEU A 204 9.30 -15.56 -10.94
N ALA A 205 8.37 -16.48 -10.80
CA ALA A 205 8.27 -17.66 -11.63
C ALA A 205 7.93 -17.34 -13.09
N SER A 206 7.07 -16.34 -13.35
CA SER A 206 6.58 -16.00 -14.69
C SER A 206 7.50 -15.03 -15.45
N GLN A 207 8.09 -14.04 -14.78
CA GLN A 207 8.89 -12.98 -15.38
C GLN A 207 10.41 -13.25 -15.27
N GLY A 208 10.80 -14.05 -14.29
CA GLY A 208 12.20 -14.38 -14.00
C GLY A 208 12.91 -13.35 -13.13
N VAL A 209 13.87 -13.82 -12.34
CA VAL A 209 14.65 -13.00 -11.40
C VAL A 209 15.40 -11.88 -12.13
N SER A 210 15.97 -12.16 -13.30
CA SER A 210 16.76 -11.18 -14.07
C SER A 210 15.95 -9.97 -14.50
N ALA A 211 14.71 -10.15 -14.96
CA ALA A 211 13.83 -9.06 -15.38
C ALA A 211 13.43 -8.16 -14.21
N LEU A 212 13.15 -8.75 -13.04
CA LEU A 212 12.75 -8.04 -11.84
C LEU A 212 13.93 -7.44 -11.05
N SER A 213 15.17 -7.83 -11.37
CA SER A 213 16.40 -7.25 -10.82
C SER A 213 17.01 -6.16 -11.72
N ASP A 214 16.48 -5.97 -12.93
CA ASP A 214 16.95 -4.94 -13.84
C ASP A 214 16.74 -3.55 -13.24
N PRO A 215 17.77 -2.69 -13.17
CA PRO A 215 17.66 -1.35 -12.62
C PRO A 215 16.56 -0.49 -13.22
N ALA A 216 16.30 -0.60 -14.53
CA ALA A 216 15.23 0.15 -15.18
C ALA A 216 13.85 -0.36 -14.77
N SER A 217 13.67 -1.68 -14.63
CA SER A 217 12.44 -2.29 -14.12
C SER A 217 12.14 -1.88 -12.67
N ILE A 218 13.16 -1.91 -11.79
CA ILE A 218 13.03 -1.44 -10.42
C ILE A 218 12.67 0.05 -10.38
N ALA A 219 13.32 0.88 -11.19
CA ALA A 219 13.05 2.31 -11.26
C ALA A 219 11.63 2.62 -11.77
N ALA A 220 11.15 1.88 -12.75
CA ALA A 220 9.83 2.04 -13.36
C ALA A 220 8.66 1.58 -12.48
N LEU A 221 8.91 0.81 -11.41
CA LEU A 221 7.85 0.35 -10.52
C LEU A 221 7.23 1.56 -9.79
N GLU A 222 5.93 1.74 -9.89
CA GLU A 222 5.20 2.88 -9.31
C GLU A 222 4.03 2.43 -8.43
N PRO A 223 3.62 3.26 -7.44
CA PRO A 223 2.40 3.00 -6.69
C PRO A 223 1.17 3.03 -7.58
N ILE A 224 0.15 2.26 -7.22
CA ILE A 224 -1.14 2.25 -7.90
C ILE A 224 -1.97 3.44 -7.42
N TYR A 225 -2.11 4.45 -8.28
CA TYR A 225 -2.93 5.62 -8.02
C TYR A 225 -4.31 5.46 -8.67
N VAL A 226 -5.34 5.13 -7.89
CA VAL A 226 -6.72 4.99 -8.39
C VAL A 226 -7.39 6.36 -8.57
N ARG A 227 -6.82 7.41 -7.94
CA ARG A 227 -7.25 8.79 -8.17
C ARG A 227 -6.03 9.73 -8.23
N PRO A 228 -6.18 10.93 -8.83
CA PRO A 228 -5.15 11.96 -8.77
C PRO A 228 -4.80 12.34 -7.32
N SER A 229 -3.56 12.74 -7.08
CA SER A 229 -3.13 13.26 -5.79
C SER A 229 -3.87 14.55 -5.42
N ASP A 230 -3.90 14.88 -4.11
CA ASP A 230 -4.47 16.17 -3.67
C ASP A 230 -3.78 17.37 -4.33
N ALA A 231 -2.51 17.24 -4.69
CA ALA A 231 -1.77 18.27 -5.41
C ALA A 231 -2.29 18.42 -6.86
N GLU A 232 -2.50 17.33 -7.56
CA GLU A 232 -3.05 17.35 -8.93
C GLU A 232 -4.51 17.82 -8.96
N ILE A 233 -5.32 17.47 -7.94
CA ILE A 233 -6.70 17.94 -7.81
C ILE A 233 -6.74 19.45 -7.56
N ASN A 234 -5.86 19.96 -6.68
CA ASN A 234 -5.84 21.38 -6.32
C ASN A 234 -5.13 22.26 -7.37
N TYR A 235 -4.25 21.67 -8.19
CA TYR A 235 -3.48 22.36 -9.22
C TYR A 235 -3.50 21.56 -10.53
N PRO A 236 -4.65 21.43 -11.20
CA PRO A 236 -4.80 20.62 -12.42
C PRO A 236 -3.95 21.14 -13.59
N GLU A 237 -3.60 22.42 -13.58
CA GLU A 237 -2.72 23.08 -14.57
C GLU A 237 -1.22 23.11 -14.13
N GLY A 238 -0.89 22.37 -13.06
CA GLY A 238 0.44 22.42 -12.43
C GLY A 238 0.56 23.55 -11.40
N PHE A 239 1.65 23.51 -10.63
CA PHE A 239 1.91 24.56 -9.65
C PHE A 239 2.17 25.90 -10.34
N PRO A 240 1.57 27.03 -9.85
CA PRO A 240 1.89 28.34 -10.36
C PRO A 240 3.40 28.60 -10.34
N SER A 241 3.94 29.11 -11.44
CA SER A 241 5.39 29.37 -11.61
C SER A 241 6.01 30.32 -10.54
N GLU A 242 5.15 31.04 -9.83
CA GLU A 242 5.51 31.94 -8.72
C GLU A 242 5.53 31.28 -7.35
N ALA A 243 5.14 30.02 -7.21
CA ALA A 243 5.29 29.26 -5.97
C ALA A 243 6.80 28.98 -5.74
N ARG A 244 7.51 29.97 -5.21
CA ARG A 244 8.91 29.85 -4.82
C ARG A 244 9.04 28.70 -3.83
N LEU A 245 9.92 27.78 -4.10
CA LEU A 245 10.25 26.60 -3.29
C LEU A 245 10.72 26.91 -1.85
N PHE A 246 10.86 28.20 -1.52
CA PHE A 246 11.22 28.68 -0.17
C PHE A 246 10.23 29.80 0.20
N GLY A 247 9.42 29.52 1.21
CA GLY A 247 8.30 30.29 1.70
C GLY A 247 8.41 31.82 1.51
N ALA A 248 7.39 32.38 0.86
CA ALA A 248 7.17 33.80 0.93
C ALA A 248 7.00 34.22 2.40
N PRO A 249 7.65 35.30 2.87
CA PRO A 249 7.45 35.79 4.22
C PRO A 249 5.95 36.10 4.41
N LYS A 250 5.35 35.58 5.49
CA LYS A 250 3.99 35.96 5.88
C LYS A 250 3.92 37.48 5.90
N ARG A 251 3.06 38.07 5.07
CA ARG A 251 2.75 39.51 5.15
C ARG A 251 2.33 39.80 6.58
N ALA A 252 3.06 40.62 7.27
CA ALA A 252 2.68 41.21 8.54
C ALA A 252 1.34 41.92 8.31
N THR A 253 0.30 41.48 9.00
CA THR A 253 -0.96 42.23 9.09
C THR A 253 -0.65 43.57 9.70
N SER A 254 -0.78 44.64 8.92
CA SER A 254 -0.70 46.01 9.41
C SER A 254 -1.86 46.21 10.41
N VAL A 255 -1.48 46.31 11.68
CA VAL A 255 -2.36 46.85 12.72
C VAL A 255 -2.55 48.34 12.40
N SER A 256 -3.76 48.68 11.94
CA SER A 256 -4.18 50.07 11.83
C SER A 256 -4.34 50.63 13.24
N SER A 257 -3.40 51.50 13.65
CA SER A 257 -3.57 52.39 14.79
C SER A 257 -4.66 53.41 14.42
N GLN A 258 -5.85 53.26 15.02
CA GLN A 258 -6.80 54.35 15.12
C GLN A 258 -6.46 55.17 16.37
N ASP A 259 -5.73 56.25 16.12
CA ASP A 259 -5.66 57.36 17.06
C ASP A 259 -7.05 58.02 17.15
N GLY A 260 -7.76 57.78 18.21
CA GLY A 260 -8.94 58.51 18.61
C GLY A 260 -8.55 59.73 19.45
N ASN A 261 -8.56 60.89 18.81
CA ASN A 261 -8.48 62.19 19.46
C ASN A 261 -9.82 62.48 20.16
N HIS A 262 -9.78 62.73 21.47
CA HIS A 262 -10.78 63.56 22.12
C HIS A 262 -10.14 64.42 23.21
N ALA A 263 -10.39 65.72 23.05
CA ALA A 263 -10.11 66.90 23.87
C ALA A 263 -10.37 66.76 25.37
#